data_767565bc02ea9ed17fe908bcd09e9541
#
_entry.id   767565bc02ea9ed17fe908bcd09e9541
#
_cell.length_a   1.000
_cell.length_b   1.000
_cell.length_c   1.000
_cell.angle_alpha   90.00
_cell.angle_beta   90.00
_cell.angle_gamma   90.00
#
_symmetry.space_group_name_H-M   'P 1'
#
loop_
_entity.id
_entity.type
_entity.pdbx_description
1 polymer ?
#
loop_
_entity_poly.entity_id
_entity_poly.type
_entity_poly.pdbx_seq_one_letter_code
_entity_poly.pdbx_strand_id
1 'polypeptide(L)'
;MSKRYTLLKKDGKARRGQFVTPHGTIQTPVFMNVGTLAAIKGAVSSMDLKEIGCQVELSNTYHLHLRPSDKVVAKMGGLHKFMNWDRPILTDSGGFQVFSLSAMRKIKEEGVYFNSHIDGKKIFMGPEESMQIQSNLASTIAMAFDECIPNPSTREYVERSVARTTRWLERCKIEMDRLNSKDDTINKEQMLFGINQGGVYEDIRIAHAKEITKMDLDGYAIGGLAVGESHEDMYRIIDAVVPHLPEDKPIYLMGVGTPENILEAVDRGVDFFDCVLPARNGRHGNVYTSEGKLNLMNAKFELDEKPIDETCQCPACKHYTRSYIRHLFKAKEMLAMRLCVLHNLYFYNKLMEEIRTAIDGGYYKEFKEKKLQEWKVK
;
A
#
# COMPACT_ATOMS: atom_id res chain seq x y z
N MET A 1 -10.25 -23.82 9.69
CA MET A 1 -10.58 -22.37 9.53
C MET A 1 -11.26 -22.16 8.20
N SER A 2 -12.28 -21.33 8.10
CA SER A 2 -12.90 -20.99 6.82
C SER A 2 -11.87 -20.25 5.94
N LYS A 3 -11.87 -20.57 4.65
CA LYS A 3 -10.99 -19.97 3.66
C LYS A 3 -11.27 -18.46 3.57
N ARG A 4 -10.35 -17.59 4.01
CA ARG A 4 -10.56 -16.12 4.01
C ARG A 4 -10.45 -15.51 2.62
N TYR A 5 -9.55 -16.04 1.76
CA TYR A 5 -9.43 -15.61 0.37
C TYR A 5 -10.05 -16.62 -0.59
N THR A 6 -10.89 -16.13 -1.48
CA THR A 6 -11.53 -16.91 -2.54
C THR A 6 -11.17 -16.34 -3.89
N LEU A 7 -10.47 -17.10 -4.71
CA LEU A 7 -10.24 -16.79 -6.11
C LEU A 7 -11.54 -17.04 -6.89
N LEU A 8 -12.11 -16.00 -7.49
CA LEU A 8 -13.38 -16.05 -8.22
C LEU A 8 -13.19 -16.32 -9.71
N LYS A 9 -12.19 -15.68 -10.33
CA LYS A 9 -11.87 -15.79 -11.75
C LYS A 9 -10.41 -15.49 -12.02
N LYS A 10 -9.90 -16.06 -13.12
CA LYS A 10 -8.62 -15.72 -13.73
C LYS A 10 -8.84 -15.31 -15.18
N ASP A 11 -8.04 -14.36 -15.65
CA ASP A 11 -7.90 -14.01 -17.04
C ASP A 11 -6.39 -13.93 -17.33
N GLY A 12 -5.84 -14.95 -17.99
CA GLY A 12 -4.41 -15.20 -18.00
C GLY A 12 -3.87 -15.44 -16.57
N LYS A 13 -2.90 -14.64 -16.14
CA LYS A 13 -2.40 -14.64 -14.75
C LYS A 13 -3.15 -13.64 -13.84
N ALA A 14 -3.90 -12.70 -14.42
CA ALA A 14 -4.68 -11.71 -13.66
C ALA A 14 -5.75 -12.42 -12.82
N ARG A 15 -5.90 -12.00 -11.56
CA ARG A 15 -6.70 -12.68 -10.54
C ARG A 15 -7.84 -11.76 -10.06
N ARG A 16 -9.04 -12.30 -10.02
CA ARG A 16 -10.23 -11.69 -9.41
C ARG A 16 -10.59 -12.47 -8.17
N GLY A 17 -10.56 -11.86 -7.01
CA GLY A 17 -10.82 -12.55 -5.75
C GLY A 17 -11.62 -11.73 -4.75
N GLN A 18 -11.96 -12.41 -3.64
CA GLN A 18 -12.57 -11.82 -2.45
C GLN A 18 -11.77 -12.20 -1.22
N PHE A 19 -11.48 -11.24 -0.37
CA PHE A 19 -10.78 -11.45 0.90
C PHE A 19 -11.68 -11.02 2.06
N VAL A 20 -12.15 -12.00 2.83
CA VAL A 20 -13.05 -11.80 3.97
C VAL A 20 -12.24 -11.40 5.19
N THR A 21 -12.59 -10.27 5.80
CA THR A 21 -11.93 -9.73 6.99
C THR A 21 -12.94 -9.40 8.09
N PRO A 22 -12.49 -9.22 9.33
CA PRO A 22 -13.38 -8.78 10.44
C PRO A 22 -14.08 -7.44 10.19
N HIS A 23 -13.53 -6.60 9.30
CA HIS A 23 -14.05 -5.27 8.99
C HIS A 23 -14.66 -5.16 7.59
N GLY A 24 -15.04 -6.28 6.99
CA GLY A 24 -15.67 -6.33 5.68
C GLY A 24 -14.89 -7.11 4.63
N THR A 25 -15.50 -7.32 3.48
CA THR A 25 -14.92 -8.10 2.38
C THR A 25 -14.24 -7.17 1.38
N ILE A 26 -12.97 -7.47 1.07
CA ILE A 26 -12.17 -6.75 0.10
C ILE A 26 -12.31 -7.44 -1.26
N GLN A 27 -12.66 -6.68 -2.29
CA GLN A 27 -12.70 -7.13 -3.68
C GLN A 27 -11.33 -6.87 -4.31
N THR A 28 -10.66 -7.93 -4.78
CA THR A 28 -9.33 -7.81 -5.41
C THR A 28 -9.40 -7.93 -6.94
N PRO A 29 -8.48 -7.29 -7.69
CA PRO A 29 -7.40 -6.42 -7.23
C PRO A 29 -7.88 -5.13 -6.57
N VAL A 30 -7.07 -4.60 -5.62
CA VAL A 30 -7.42 -3.41 -4.82
C VAL A 30 -6.22 -2.49 -4.63
N PHE A 31 -6.47 -1.18 -4.61
CA PHE A 31 -5.50 -0.16 -4.22
C PHE A 31 -5.84 0.35 -2.81
N MET A 32 -4.86 0.34 -1.91
CA MET A 32 -4.98 0.85 -0.55
C MET A 32 -4.57 2.32 -0.50
N ASN A 33 -5.49 3.19 -0.10
CA ASN A 33 -5.20 4.60 0.01
C ASN A 33 -4.36 4.89 1.27
N VAL A 34 -3.21 5.55 1.12
CA VAL A 34 -2.22 5.70 2.20
C VAL A 34 -2.53 6.89 3.08
N GLY A 35 -2.97 6.61 4.30
CA GLY A 35 -3.22 7.57 5.38
C GLY A 35 -2.14 7.52 6.45
N THR A 36 -0.98 8.13 6.20
CA THR A 36 0.24 8.06 7.00
C THR A 36 0.03 8.23 8.51
N LEU A 37 -0.85 9.13 8.92
CA LEU A 37 -1.14 9.49 10.33
C LEU A 37 -2.65 9.44 10.60
N ALA A 38 -3.31 8.33 10.27
CA ALA A 38 -4.76 8.17 10.35
C ALA A 38 -5.53 9.24 9.54
N ALA A 39 -4.92 9.76 8.49
CA ALA A 39 -5.51 10.70 7.54
C ALA A 39 -4.66 10.79 6.28
N ILE A 40 -5.28 11.03 5.14
CA ILE A 40 -4.57 11.25 3.88
C ILE A 40 -3.98 12.66 3.86
N LYS A 41 -2.68 12.76 3.58
CA LYS A 41 -2.02 14.05 3.38
C LYS A 41 -2.66 14.79 2.18
N GLY A 42 -3.20 15.97 2.42
CA GLY A 42 -3.99 16.75 1.47
C GLY A 42 -5.43 16.94 1.93
N ALA A 43 -5.68 16.79 3.25
CA ALA A 43 -6.95 17.05 3.93
C ALA A 43 -8.12 16.21 3.41
N VAL A 44 -7.88 14.94 3.09
CA VAL A 44 -8.91 13.95 2.74
C VAL A 44 -9.23 13.11 3.97
N SER A 45 -10.48 13.14 4.40
CA SER A 45 -10.98 12.45 5.59
C SER A 45 -11.41 11.01 5.30
N SER A 46 -11.71 10.25 6.36
CA SER A 46 -12.32 8.92 6.25
C SER A 46 -13.68 8.95 5.54
N MET A 47 -14.46 10.05 5.72
CA MET A 47 -15.73 10.22 5.03
C MET A 47 -15.54 10.42 3.53
N ASP A 48 -14.57 11.24 3.13
CA ASP A 48 -14.19 11.40 1.73
C ASP A 48 -13.75 10.08 1.10
N LEU A 49 -12.96 9.27 1.85
CA LEU A 49 -12.51 7.95 1.38
C LEU A 49 -13.70 7.00 1.14
N LYS A 50 -14.73 7.04 1.99
CA LYS A 50 -15.95 6.26 1.77
C LYS A 50 -16.67 6.69 0.50
N GLU A 51 -16.79 8.00 0.28
CA GLU A 51 -17.46 8.59 -0.89
C GLU A 51 -16.77 8.20 -2.21
N ILE A 52 -15.44 8.14 -2.22
CA ILE A 52 -14.68 7.77 -3.41
C ILE A 52 -14.45 6.26 -3.57
N GLY A 53 -15.13 5.43 -2.81
CA GLY A 53 -15.11 3.97 -2.97
C GLY A 53 -13.84 3.28 -2.47
N CYS A 54 -13.07 3.90 -1.56
CA CYS A 54 -11.93 3.24 -0.92
C CYS A 54 -12.40 2.01 -0.13
N GLN A 55 -11.78 0.85 -0.39
CA GLN A 55 -12.10 -0.38 0.32
C GLN A 55 -11.18 -0.62 1.52
N VAL A 56 -9.92 -0.25 1.39
CA VAL A 56 -8.87 -0.47 2.39
C VAL A 56 -8.04 0.79 2.55
N GLU A 57 -7.85 1.22 3.78
CA GLU A 57 -6.92 2.29 4.12
C GLU A 57 -5.61 1.67 4.62
N LEU A 58 -4.46 2.28 4.29
CA LEU A 58 -3.16 1.90 4.82
C LEU A 58 -2.65 2.98 5.76
N SER A 59 -2.42 2.61 7.02
CA SER A 59 -1.82 3.49 8.05
C SER A 59 -0.38 3.08 8.37
N ASN A 60 0.48 4.05 8.66
CA ASN A 60 1.90 3.79 8.91
C ASN A 60 2.21 3.60 10.41
N THR A 61 2.66 2.41 10.78
CA THR A 61 3.01 1.99 12.13
C THR A 61 4.05 2.90 12.78
N TYR A 62 5.16 3.15 12.10
CA TYR A 62 6.24 4.00 12.60
C TYR A 62 5.76 5.42 12.94
N HIS A 63 5.05 6.06 12.00
CA HIS A 63 4.58 7.43 12.20
C HIS A 63 3.57 7.54 13.33
N LEU A 64 2.63 6.60 13.43
CA LEU A 64 1.61 6.57 14.49
C LEU A 64 2.20 6.22 15.86
N HIS A 65 3.23 5.37 15.91
CA HIS A 65 3.97 5.10 17.16
C HIS A 65 4.64 6.36 17.69
N LEU A 66 5.26 7.17 16.82
CA LEU A 66 5.88 8.43 17.22
C LEU A 66 4.86 9.52 17.58
N ARG A 67 3.75 9.61 16.84
CA ARG A 67 2.73 10.63 17.03
C ARG A 67 1.37 10.17 16.50
N PRO A 68 0.33 10.07 17.34
CA PRO A 68 0.27 10.51 18.74
C PRO A 68 0.82 9.50 19.76
N SER A 69 1.32 8.38 19.37
CA SER A 69 1.63 7.12 20.05
C SER A 69 0.52 6.08 19.86
N ASP A 70 0.92 4.85 19.56
CA ASP A 70 0.04 3.68 19.49
C ASP A 70 -0.75 3.46 20.77
N LYS A 71 -0.17 3.80 21.96
CA LYS A 71 -0.85 3.74 23.25
C LYS A 71 -2.02 4.73 23.35
N VAL A 72 -1.90 5.91 22.75
CA VAL A 72 -3.01 6.88 22.68
C VAL A 72 -4.11 6.31 21.79
N VAL A 73 -3.76 5.78 20.63
CA VAL A 73 -4.72 5.16 19.70
C VAL A 73 -5.43 3.98 20.35
N ALA A 74 -4.71 3.13 21.08
CA ALA A 74 -5.29 2.02 21.84
C ALA A 74 -6.33 2.50 22.87
N LYS A 75 -6.01 3.53 23.67
CA LYS A 75 -6.94 4.13 24.64
C LYS A 75 -8.21 4.68 23.97
N MET A 76 -8.12 5.11 22.72
CA MET A 76 -9.25 5.59 21.92
C MET A 76 -10.01 4.45 21.24
N GLY A 77 -9.62 3.19 21.43
CA GLY A 77 -10.29 2.00 20.91
C GLY A 77 -9.80 1.54 19.53
N GLY A 78 -8.55 1.86 19.18
CA GLY A 78 -7.91 1.50 17.91
C GLY A 78 -8.18 2.49 16.77
N LEU A 79 -7.51 2.28 15.64
CA LEU A 79 -7.58 3.19 14.47
C LEU A 79 -9.00 3.36 13.93
N HIS A 80 -9.78 2.29 13.86
CA HIS A 80 -11.15 2.33 13.35
C HIS A 80 -12.01 3.37 14.09
N LYS A 81 -11.97 3.34 15.43
CA LYS A 81 -12.65 4.34 16.25
C LYS A 81 -11.98 5.72 16.16
N PHE A 82 -10.67 5.76 16.23
CA PHE A 82 -9.88 6.98 16.28
C PHE A 82 -10.09 7.86 15.04
N MET A 83 -10.15 7.26 13.84
CA MET A 83 -10.33 7.99 12.59
C MET A 83 -11.73 7.89 11.98
N ASN A 84 -12.69 7.28 12.69
CA ASN A 84 -14.07 7.05 12.21
C ASN A 84 -14.11 6.29 10.87
N TRP A 85 -13.41 5.15 10.82
CA TRP A 85 -13.33 4.28 9.65
C TRP A 85 -13.84 2.88 9.99
N ASP A 86 -14.77 2.35 9.20
CA ASP A 86 -15.46 1.06 9.45
C ASP A 86 -15.07 -0.06 8.46
N ARG A 87 -14.14 0.22 7.54
CA ARG A 87 -13.64 -0.74 6.56
C ARG A 87 -12.23 -1.23 6.92
N PRO A 88 -11.70 -2.25 6.24
CA PRO A 88 -10.37 -2.77 6.52
C PRO A 88 -9.27 -1.70 6.55
N ILE A 89 -8.35 -1.87 7.50
CA ILE A 89 -7.10 -1.11 7.60
C ILE A 89 -5.93 -2.08 7.54
N LEU A 90 -4.94 -1.80 6.70
CA LEU A 90 -3.64 -2.45 6.75
C LEU A 90 -2.65 -1.51 7.45
N THR A 91 -1.88 -2.01 8.40
CA THR A 91 -0.71 -1.29 8.93
C THR A 91 0.56 -1.89 8.38
N ASP A 92 1.48 -1.02 7.90
CA ASP A 92 2.81 -1.46 7.53
C ASP A 92 3.62 -1.92 8.75
N SER A 93 4.78 -2.55 8.53
CA SER A 93 5.62 -3.04 9.62
C SER A 93 6.37 -1.93 10.39
N GLY A 94 6.47 -0.73 9.80
CA GLY A 94 7.38 0.33 10.24
C GLY A 94 8.83 0.15 9.75
N GLY A 95 9.19 -1.02 9.22
CA GLY A 95 10.54 -1.34 8.77
C GLY A 95 11.07 -0.39 7.70
N PHE A 96 10.30 -0.15 6.63
CA PHE A 96 10.72 0.75 5.55
C PHE A 96 11.01 2.18 6.03
N GLN A 97 10.19 2.74 6.93
CA GLN A 97 10.38 4.08 7.46
C GLN A 97 11.64 4.17 8.33
N VAL A 98 11.93 3.13 9.11
CA VAL A 98 13.19 3.01 9.85
C VAL A 98 14.38 3.01 8.89
N PHE A 99 14.26 2.34 7.73
CA PHE A 99 15.30 2.32 6.70
C PHE A 99 15.43 3.63 5.94
N SER A 100 14.34 4.28 5.59
CA SER A 100 14.34 5.46 4.73
C SER A 100 14.56 6.78 5.45
N LEU A 101 14.15 6.89 6.74
CA LEU A 101 14.15 8.14 7.49
C LEU A 101 15.27 8.24 8.52
N SER A 102 15.98 7.16 8.83
CA SER A 102 17.07 7.17 9.81
C SER A 102 18.44 7.11 9.13
N ALA A 103 19.17 8.24 9.19
CA ALA A 103 20.55 8.31 8.70
C ALA A 103 21.52 7.45 9.53
N MET A 104 21.21 7.23 10.83
CA MET A 104 21.99 6.39 11.75
C MET A 104 21.11 5.29 12.29
N ARG A 105 21.24 4.09 11.73
CA ARG A 105 20.58 2.88 12.20
C ARG A 105 21.59 1.78 12.43
N LYS A 106 21.33 0.94 13.43
CA LYS A 106 22.11 -0.25 13.70
C LYS A 106 21.20 -1.46 13.68
N ILE A 107 21.35 -2.28 12.65
CA ILE A 107 20.61 -3.52 12.49
C ILE A 107 21.33 -4.62 13.25
N LYS A 108 20.59 -5.35 14.08
CA LYS A 108 21.04 -6.52 14.80
C LYS A 108 20.04 -7.66 14.63
N GLU A 109 20.36 -8.82 15.20
CA GLU A 109 19.45 -9.96 15.16
C GLU A 109 18.16 -9.71 15.96
N GLU A 110 18.27 -9.02 17.09
CA GLU A 110 17.11 -8.67 17.93
C GLU A 110 16.16 -7.66 17.27
N GLY A 111 16.66 -6.76 16.40
CA GLY A 111 15.90 -5.70 15.77
C GLY A 111 16.78 -4.53 15.33
N VAL A 112 16.21 -3.35 15.21
CA VAL A 112 16.88 -2.14 14.70
C VAL A 112 16.88 -1.04 15.76
N TYR A 113 18.05 -0.49 16.02
CA TYR A 113 18.25 0.72 16.83
C TYR A 113 18.40 1.92 15.91
N PHE A 114 17.64 2.98 16.15
CA PHE A 114 17.66 4.19 15.32
C PHE A 114 17.22 5.41 16.12
N ASN A 115 17.35 6.59 15.54
CA ASN A 115 16.90 7.84 16.14
C ASN A 115 15.61 8.33 15.50
N SER A 116 14.67 8.78 16.32
CA SER A 116 13.45 9.45 15.84
C SER A 116 13.80 10.68 15.00
N HIS A 117 13.18 10.79 13.84
CA HIS A 117 13.31 11.95 12.96
C HIS A 117 12.60 13.21 13.50
N ILE A 118 11.79 13.07 14.56
CA ILE A 118 11.02 14.18 15.15
C ILE A 118 11.82 14.87 16.25
N ASP A 119 12.40 14.10 17.17
CA ASP A 119 13.02 14.60 18.40
C ASP A 119 14.41 14.00 18.70
N GLY A 120 14.93 13.17 17.81
CA GLY A 120 16.25 12.56 17.93
C GLY A 120 16.38 11.47 19.01
N LYS A 121 15.31 11.11 19.71
CA LYS A 121 15.35 10.04 20.73
C LYS A 121 15.74 8.71 20.12
N LYS A 122 16.54 7.94 20.87
CA LYS A 122 16.86 6.56 20.52
C LYS A 122 15.64 5.68 20.66
N ILE A 123 15.37 4.89 19.64
CA ILE A 123 14.26 3.95 19.57
C ILE A 123 14.81 2.59 19.19
N PHE A 124 14.23 1.55 19.78
CA PHE A 124 14.40 0.18 19.35
C PHE A 124 13.08 -0.30 18.74
N MET A 125 13.17 -1.00 17.62
CA MET A 125 12.04 -1.69 16.98
C MET A 125 12.51 -3.03 16.45
N GLY A 126 11.86 -4.07 16.92
CA GLY A 126 12.03 -5.43 16.45
C GLY A 126 10.69 -6.06 16.10
N PRO A 127 10.66 -7.35 15.81
CA PRO A 127 9.43 -8.07 15.49
C PRO A 127 8.35 -7.92 16.57
N GLU A 128 8.69 -8.14 17.82
CA GLU A 128 7.72 -8.10 18.93
C GLU A 128 7.19 -6.68 19.15
N GLU A 129 8.06 -5.65 19.09
CA GLU A 129 7.66 -4.25 19.23
C GLU A 129 6.73 -3.83 18.07
N SER A 130 7.07 -4.21 16.84
CA SER A 130 6.23 -3.92 15.68
C SER A 130 4.85 -4.55 15.82
N MET A 131 4.79 -5.83 16.19
CA MET A 131 3.50 -6.52 16.41
C MET A 131 2.70 -5.91 17.55
N GLN A 132 3.34 -5.55 18.68
CA GLN A 132 2.67 -4.88 19.79
C GLN A 132 2.10 -3.51 19.39
N ILE A 133 2.86 -2.73 18.61
CA ILE A 133 2.38 -1.42 18.11
C ILE A 133 1.18 -1.63 17.20
N GLN A 134 1.24 -2.55 16.25
CA GLN A 134 0.14 -2.84 15.31
C GLN A 134 -1.09 -3.40 16.04
N SER A 135 -0.90 -4.20 17.07
CA SER A 135 -1.99 -4.68 17.96
C SER A 135 -2.65 -3.51 18.70
N ASN A 136 -1.88 -2.54 19.22
CA ASN A 136 -2.40 -1.32 19.84
C ASN A 136 -3.17 -0.44 18.84
N LEU A 137 -2.71 -0.38 17.58
CA LEU A 137 -3.40 0.30 16.48
C LEU A 137 -4.68 -0.44 16.07
N ALA A 138 -4.77 -1.74 16.36
CA ALA A 138 -5.90 -2.62 16.08
C ALA A 138 -6.29 -2.66 14.59
N SER A 139 -5.30 -2.64 13.70
CA SER A 139 -5.55 -2.79 12.26
C SER A 139 -6.17 -4.14 11.93
N THR A 140 -6.78 -4.24 10.76
CA THR A 140 -7.34 -5.49 10.24
C THR A 140 -6.23 -6.44 9.80
N ILE A 141 -5.22 -5.90 9.12
CA ILE A 141 -4.07 -6.63 8.57
C ILE A 141 -2.80 -5.96 9.10
N ALA A 142 -1.93 -6.72 9.71
CA ALA A 142 -0.60 -6.30 10.12
C ALA A 142 0.46 -6.88 9.17
N MET A 143 1.48 -6.09 8.84
CA MET A 143 2.64 -6.56 8.10
C MET A 143 3.72 -7.06 9.05
N ALA A 144 4.34 -8.19 8.72
CA ALA A 144 5.50 -8.68 9.47
C ALA A 144 6.67 -7.68 9.39
N PHE A 145 7.45 -7.57 10.49
CA PHE A 145 8.63 -6.73 10.50
C PHE A 145 9.74 -7.37 9.65
N ASP A 146 10.27 -6.60 8.70
CA ASP A 146 11.24 -7.06 7.72
C ASP A 146 12.43 -6.10 7.59
N GLU A 147 13.49 -6.56 6.95
CA GLU A 147 14.61 -5.72 6.55
C GLU A 147 14.46 -5.34 5.07
N CYS A 148 14.14 -4.06 4.81
CA CYS A 148 14.15 -3.53 3.46
C CYS A 148 15.60 -3.33 2.98
N ILE A 149 15.99 -4.05 1.95
CA ILE A 149 17.36 -4.06 1.42
C ILE A 149 17.54 -2.88 0.45
N PRO A 150 18.63 -2.08 0.57
CA PRO A 150 18.93 -1.06 -0.42
C PRO A 150 19.22 -1.66 -1.80
N ASN A 151 18.89 -0.95 -2.87
CA ASN A 151 19.26 -1.34 -4.22
C ASN A 151 20.22 -0.28 -4.81
N PRO A 152 21.42 -0.69 -5.31
CA PRO A 152 21.96 -2.04 -5.37
C PRO A 152 22.53 -2.54 -4.03
N SER A 153 22.56 -3.87 -3.84
CA SER A 153 23.21 -4.54 -2.70
C SER A 153 23.98 -5.79 -3.16
N THR A 154 25.04 -6.14 -2.45
CA THR A 154 25.78 -7.36 -2.76
C THR A 154 24.96 -8.61 -2.43
N ARG A 155 25.22 -9.71 -3.15
CA ARG A 155 24.53 -10.97 -2.94
C ARG A 155 24.64 -11.47 -1.51
N GLU A 156 25.83 -11.43 -0.93
CA GLU A 156 26.10 -11.90 0.44
C GLU A 156 25.31 -11.08 1.49
N TYR A 157 25.14 -9.77 1.24
CA TYR A 157 24.32 -8.95 2.13
C TYR A 157 22.85 -9.35 2.02
N VAL A 158 22.36 -9.54 0.78
CA VAL A 158 20.96 -9.92 0.52
C VAL A 158 20.64 -11.27 1.17
N GLU A 159 21.51 -12.29 1.02
CA GLU A 159 21.32 -13.62 1.63
C GLU A 159 21.22 -13.53 3.17
N ARG A 160 22.11 -12.78 3.82
CA ARG A 160 22.05 -12.57 5.28
C ARG A 160 20.81 -11.83 5.74
N SER A 161 20.40 -10.81 4.99
CA SER A 161 19.21 -10.01 5.28
C SER A 161 17.92 -10.82 5.14
N VAL A 162 17.82 -11.62 4.08
CA VAL A 162 16.67 -12.52 3.84
C VAL A 162 16.56 -13.56 4.94
N ALA A 163 17.68 -14.20 5.33
CA ALA A 163 17.68 -15.15 6.43
C ALA A 163 17.24 -14.52 7.76
N ARG A 164 17.63 -13.26 8.02
CA ARG A 164 17.16 -12.49 9.19
C ARG A 164 15.66 -12.20 9.09
N THR A 165 15.18 -11.75 7.94
CA THR A 165 13.76 -11.46 7.68
C THR A 165 12.90 -12.72 7.93
N THR A 166 13.36 -13.90 7.53
CA THR A 166 12.66 -15.16 7.83
C THR A 166 12.52 -15.40 9.35
N ARG A 167 13.62 -15.27 10.12
CA ARG A 167 13.58 -15.43 11.58
C ARG A 167 12.72 -14.37 12.27
N TRP A 168 12.74 -13.14 11.75
CA TRP A 168 11.87 -12.07 12.23
C TRP A 168 10.39 -12.35 11.95
N LEU A 169 10.08 -12.96 10.79
CA LEU A 169 8.71 -13.38 10.47
C LEU A 169 8.19 -14.45 11.46
N GLU A 170 9.02 -15.43 11.80
CA GLU A 170 8.68 -16.44 12.82
C GLU A 170 8.34 -15.78 14.17
N ARG A 171 9.17 -14.83 14.61
CA ARG A 171 8.95 -14.06 15.84
C ARG A 171 7.67 -13.22 15.75
N CYS A 172 7.41 -12.56 14.62
CA CYS A 172 6.17 -11.82 14.39
C CYS A 172 4.95 -12.73 14.53
N LYS A 173 4.99 -13.92 13.94
CA LYS A 173 3.87 -14.88 14.01
C LYS A 173 3.61 -15.33 15.44
N ILE A 174 4.63 -15.71 16.17
CA ILE A 174 4.52 -16.12 17.58
C ILE A 174 3.93 -14.98 18.43
N GLU A 175 4.43 -13.75 18.24
CA GLU A 175 3.95 -12.59 19.00
C GLU A 175 2.51 -12.20 18.60
N MET A 176 2.14 -12.29 17.31
CA MET A 176 0.76 -12.07 16.87
C MET A 176 -0.21 -13.06 17.53
N ASP A 177 0.13 -14.36 17.54
CA ASP A 177 -0.70 -15.40 18.16
C ASP A 177 -0.86 -15.13 19.66
N ARG A 178 0.23 -14.71 20.35
CA ARG A 178 0.20 -14.33 21.76
C ARG A 178 -0.69 -13.10 22.02
N LEU A 179 -0.58 -12.07 21.17
CA LEU A 179 -1.37 -10.85 21.31
C LEU A 179 -2.85 -11.12 21.05
N ASN A 180 -3.18 -11.86 20.00
CA ASN A 180 -4.57 -12.19 19.65
C ASN A 180 -5.26 -13.08 20.73
N SER A 181 -4.48 -13.80 21.55
CA SER A 181 -5.02 -14.62 22.65
C SER A 181 -5.34 -13.84 23.93
N LYS A 182 -4.89 -12.59 24.08
CA LYS A 182 -5.13 -11.79 25.27
C LYS A 182 -6.56 -11.25 25.35
N ASP A 183 -7.08 -11.13 26.57
CA ASP A 183 -8.44 -10.63 26.80
C ASP A 183 -8.60 -9.14 26.49
N ASP A 184 -7.56 -8.35 26.69
CA ASP A 184 -7.54 -6.91 26.52
C ASP A 184 -7.15 -6.44 25.11
N THR A 185 -6.88 -7.36 24.18
CA THR A 185 -6.60 -7.03 22.77
C THR A 185 -7.86 -6.51 22.08
N ILE A 186 -7.75 -5.35 21.44
CA ILE A 186 -8.86 -4.67 20.77
C ILE A 186 -9.35 -5.47 19.56
N ASN A 187 -8.43 -5.93 18.71
CA ASN A 187 -8.76 -6.78 17.55
C ASN A 187 -8.08 -8.14 17.70
N LYS A 188 -8.82 -9.14 18.20
CA LYS A 188 -8.32 -10.51 18.40
C LYS A 188 -8.23 -11.34 17.11
N GLU A 189 -8.73 -10.81 16.01
CA GLU A 189 -8.71 -11.43 14.70
C GLU A 189 -7.78 -10.70 13.72
N GLN A 190 -6.78 -9.95 14.26
CA GLN A 190 -5.80 -9.28 13.43
C GLN A 190 -5.01 -10.30 12.60
N MET A 191 -4.94 -10.06 11.29
CA MET A 191 -4.31 -10.94 10.32
C MET A 191 -2.85 -10.55 10.09
N LEU A 192 -2.01 -11.52 9.71
CA LEU A 192 -0.59 -11.31 9.44
C LEU A 192 -0.23 -11.60 7.98
N PHE A 193 0.38 -10.63 7.32
CA PHE A 193 1.01 -10.82 6.02
C PHE A 193 2.52 -10.90 6.15
N GLY A 194 3.13 -11.93 5.53
CA GLY A 194 4.58 -12.07 5.41
C GLY A 194 5.12 -11.32 4.21
N ILE A 195 6.40 -10.95 4.25
CA ILE A 195 7.05 -10.17 3.20
C ILE A 195 8.18 -10.96 2.57
N ASN A 196 8.09 -11.21 1.27
CA ASN A 196 9.17 -11.75 0.45
C ASN A 196 10.20 -10.66 0.18
N GLN A 197 11.45 -10.94 0.48
CA GLN A 197 12.62 -10.10 0.21
C GLN A 197 13.63 -10.87 -0.65
N GLY A 198 14.66 -10.18 -1.19
CA GLY A 198 15.72 -10.82 -2.00
C GLY A 198 16.33 -9.91 -3.06
N GLY A 199 16.09 -8.58 -2.98
CA GLY A 199 16.57 -7.63 -3.98
C GLY A 199 16.09 -8.00 -5.37
N VAL A 200 17.01 -7.95 -6.34
CA VAL A 200 16.74 -8.34 -7.75
C VAL A 200 17.30 -9.75 -8.11
N TYR A 201 17.60 -10.57 -7.10
CA TYR A 201 18.11 -11.93 -7.27
C TYR A 201 16.97 -12.94 -7.27
N GLU A 202 16.62 -13.49 -8.44
CA GLU A 202 15.48 -14.40 -8.61
C GLU A 202 15.57 -15.65 -7.73
N ASP A 203 16.72 -16.30 -7.70
CA ASP A 203 16.94 -17.53 -6.95
C ASP A 203 16.76 -17.32 -5.43
N ILE A 204 17.23 -16.20 -4.90
CA ILE A 204 17.02 -15.81 -3.49
C ILE A 204 15.55 -15.53 -3.22
N ARG A 205 14.89 -14.80 -4.12
CA ARG A 205 13.46 -14.51 -4.03
C ARG A 205 12.59 -15.75 -4.02
N ILE A 206 12.87 -16.69 -4.93
CA ILE A 206 12.18 -17.98 -5.05
C ILE A 206 12.40 -18.83 -3.78
N ALA A 207 13.63 -18.93 -3.32
CA ALA A 207 13.96 -19.67 -2.11
C ALA A 207 13.22 -19.08 -0.89
N HIS A 208 13.23 -17.76 -0.74
CA HIS A 208 12.54 -17.08 0.35
C HIS A 208 11.01 -17.22 0.26
N ALA A 209 10.42 -17.13 -0.93
CA ALA A 209 8.99 -17.37 -1.11
C ALA A 209 8.57 -18.76 -0.61
N LYS A 210 9.32 -19.79 -1.02
CA LYS A 210 9.10 -21.18 -0.57
C LYS A 210 9.29 -21.36 0.94
N GLU A 211 10.15 -20.59 1.56
CA GLU A 211 10.39 -20.66 3.00
C GLU A 211 9.25 -20.02 3.79
N ILE A 212 8.87 -18.77 3.48
CA ILE A 212 7.82 -18.05 4.20
C ILE A 212 6.44 -18.69 4.03
N THR A 213 6.17 -19.34 2.91
CA THR A 213 4.87 -20.01 2.68
C THR A 213 4.64 -21.24 3.56
N LYS A 214 5.70 -21.83 4.15
CA LYS A 214 5.57 -22.91 5.13
C LYS A 214 4.87 -22.45 6.43
N MET A 215 4.85 -21.16 6.70
CA MET A 215 4.26 -20.60 7.93
C MET A 215 2.73 -20.43 7.88
N ASP A 216 2.09 -20.66 6.72
CA ASP A 216 0.64 -20.54 6.49
C ASP A 216 0.04 -19.23 7.04
N LEU A 217 0.45 -18.11 6.47
CA LEU A 217 -0.02 -16.79 6.83
C LEU A 217 -1.33 -16.42 6.12
N ASP A 218 -1.96 -15.30 6.53
CA ASP A 218 -3.21 -14.81 5.91
C ASP A 218 -2.99 -14.25 4.50
N GLY A 219 -1.77 -13.80 4.18
CA GLY A 219 -1.37 -13.29 2.87
C GLY A 219 0.14 -13.09 2.75
N TYR A 220 0.59 -12.77 1.55
CA TYR A 220 2.02 -12.60 1.25
C TYR A 220 2.27 -11.35 0.44
N ALA A 221 3.30 -10.61 0.82
CA ALA A 221 3.72 -9.42 0.10
C ALA A 221 5.06 -9.63 -0.61
N ILE A 222 5.28 -8.89 -1.68
CA ILE A 222 6.56 -8.74 -2.37
C ILE A 222 7.07 -7.35 -2.00
N GLY A 223 8.07 -7.30 -1.11
CA GLY A 223 8.69 -6.07 -0.66
C GLY A 223 10.04 -5.80 -1.31
N GLY A 224 10.62 -4.62 -1.03
CA GLY A 224 11.94 -4.22 -1.52
C GLY A 224 12.04 -4.08 -3.04
N LEU A 225 10.93 -3.76 -3.71
CA LEU A 225 10.86 -3.30 -5.09
C LEU A 225 10.38 -1.83 -5.11
N ALA A 226 10.48 -1.16 -6.27
CA ALA A 226 10.27 0.29 -6.41
C ALA A 226 11.20 1.14 -5.52
N VAL A 227 12.43 0.66 -5.31
CA VAL A 227 13.49 1.30 -4.50
C VAL A 227 14.72 1.70 -5.34
N GLY A 228 14.56 1.76 -6.67
CA GLY A 228 15.60 2.23 -7.60
C GLY A 228 15.99 1.24 -8.72
N GLU A 229 15.41 0.04 -8.74
CA GLU A 229 15.54 -0.90 -9.85
C GLU A 229 14.75 -0.43 -11.09
N SER A 230 15.03 -1.03 -12.25
CA SER A 230 14.27 -0.81 -13.46
C SER A 230 12.86 -1.43 -13.37
N HIS A 231 11.90 -0.93 -14.15
CA HIS A 231 10.59 -1.57 -14.27
C HIS A 231 10.72 -3.02 -14.81
N GLU A 232 11.66 -3.25 -15.71
CA GLU A 232 11.94 -4.58 -16.26
C GLU A 232 12.38 -5.55 -15.16
N ASP A 233 13.32 -5.15 -14.30
CA ASP A 233 13.73 -5.95 -13.13
C ASP A 233 12.57 -6.20 -12.18
N MET A 234 11.78 -5.17 -11.88
CA MET A 234 10.61 -5.32 -11.03
C MET A 234 9.63 -6.37 -11.60
N TYR A 235 9.29 -6.30 -12.87
CA TYR A 235 8.37 -7.26 -13.51
C TYR A 235 8.96 -8.67 -13.56
N ARG A 236 10.24 -8.80 -13.86
CA ARG A 236 10.97 -10.08 -13.83
C ARG A 236 10.92 -10.75 -12.47
N ILE A 237 11.11 -9.98 -11.40
CA ILE A 237 11.02 -10.49 -10.02
C ILE A 237 9.59 -10.89 -9.67
N ILE A 238 8.57 -10.13 -10.06
CA ILE A 238 7.17 -10.51 -9.83
C ILE A 238 6.86 -11.84 -10.52
N ASP A 239 7.26 -11.99 -11.80
CA ASP A 239 7.08 -13.22 -12.57
C ASP A 239 7.81 -14.44 -11.93
N ALA A 240 8.96 -14.21 -11.30
CA ALA A 240 9.70 -15.24 -10.59
C ALA A 240 9.07 -15.66 -9.26
N VAL A 241 8.49 -14.71 -8.51
CA VAL A 241 7.99 -14.94 -7.14
C VAL A 241 6.56 -15.48 -7.11
N VAL A 242 5.65 -14.88 -7.88
CA VAL A 242 4.21 -15.18 -7.83
C VAL A 242 3.88 -16.67 -7.97
N PRO A 243 4.54 -17.46 -8.87
CA PRO A 243 4.27 -18.89 -9.01
C PRO A 243 4.60 -19.72 -7.75
N HIS A 244 5.34 -19.16 -6.80
CA HIS A 244 5.74 -19.84 -5.56
C HIS A 244 4.93 -19.38 -4.33
N LEU A 245 3.97 -18.47 -4.51
CA LEU A 245 3.04 -18.05 -3.48
C LEU A 245 1.71 -18.84 -3.59
N PRO A 246 1.02 -19.11 -2.46
CA PRO A 246 -0.23 -19.88 -2.48
C PRO A 246 -1.33 -19.16 -3.28
N GLU A 247 -2.01 -19.89 -4.16
CA GLU A 247 -3.08 -19.35 -5.00
C GLU A 247 -4.32 -18.95 -4.18
N ASP A 248 -4.51 -19.57 -3.03
CA ASP A 248 -5.62 -19.31 -2.11
C ASP A 248 -5.30 -18.25 -1.03
N LYS A 249 -4.29 -17.45 -1.26
CA LYS A 249 -3.90 -16.29 -0.44
C LYS A 249 -3.76 -15.04 -1.30
N PRO A 250 -4.04 -13.85 -0.75
CA PRO A 250 -3.79 -12.61 -1.48
C PRO A 250 -2.30 -12.32 -1.61
N ILE A 251 -1.92 -11.69 -2.74
CA ILE A 251 -0.55 -11.28 -3.06
C ILE A 251 -0.51 -9.75 -3.12
N TYR A 252 0.37 -9.16 -2.33
CA TYR A 252 0.52 -7.71 -2.19
C TYR A 252 1.87 -7.24 -2.72
N LEU A 253 1.90 -6.32 -3.69
CA LEU A 253 3.10 -5.64 -4.17
C LEU A 253 3.25 -4.29 -3.46
N MET A 254 4.22 -4.18 -2.56
CA MET A 254 4.39 -3.03 -1.66
C MET A 254 4.95 -1.81 -2.38
N GLY A 255 4.34 -0.65 -2.12
CA GLY A 255 4.84 0.66 -2.60
C GLY A 255 4.66 0.93 -4.09
N VAL A 256 3.95 0.09 -4.83
CA VAL A 256 3.70 0.22 -6.26
C VAL A 256 2.24 0.62 -6.52
N GLY A 257 1.96 1.59 -7.30
CA GLY A 257 2.84 2.60 -7.90
C GLY A 257 2.11 3.44 -8.93
N THR A 258 2.67 3.57 -10.10
CA THR A 258 1.98 4.26 -11.18
C THR A 258 0.84 3.41 -11.75
N PRO A 259 -0.17 4.02 -12.41
CA PRO A 259 -1.25 3.25 -13.05
C PRO A 259 -0.73 2.19 -14.02
N GLU A 260 0.32 2.50 -14.77
CA GLU A 260 0.96 1.60 -15.72
C GLU A 260 1.58 0.38 -14.99
N ASN A 261 2.29 0.60 -13.89
CA ASN A 261 2.89 -0.48 -13.09
C ASN A 261 1.83 -1.36 -12.44
N ILE A 262 0.70 -0.78 -12.02
CA ILE A 262 -0.43 -1.55 -11.47
C ILE A 262 -0.99 -2.49 -12.53
N LEU A 263 -1.25 -2.00 -13.76
CA LEU A 263 -1.75 -2.83 -14.86
C LEU A 263 -0.79 -3.99 -15.15
N GLU A 264 0.52 -3.72 -15.22
CA GLU A 264 1.52 -4.75 -15.47
C GLU A 264 1.65 -5.77 -14.32
N ALA A 265 1.51 -5.33 -13.08
CA ALA A 265 1.58 -6.23 -11.93
C ALA A 265 0.31 -7.09 -11.75
N VAL A 266 -0.88 -6.53 -12.06
CA VAL A 266 -2.13 -7.32 -12.10
C VAL A 266 -2.04 -8.41 -13.16
N ASP A 267 -1.48 -8.11 -14.34
CA ASP A 267 -1.24 -9.10 -15.41
C ASP A 267 -0.34 -10.27 -14.96
N ARG A 268 0.43 -10.07 -13.89
CA ARG A 268 1.33 -11.06 -13.26
C ARG A 268 0.76 -11.73 -12.02
N GLY A 269 -0.49 -11.40 -11.64
CA GLY A 269 -1.22 -12.07 -10.56
C GLY A 269 -1.16 -11.38 -9.21
N VAL A 270 -0.84 -10.09 -9.15
CA VAL A 270 -0.85 -9.30 -7.90
C VAL A 270 -2.26 -8.81 -7.57
N ASP A 271 -2.63 -8.85 -6.29
CA ASP A 271 -3.97 -8.54 -5.78
C ASP A 271 -4.06 -7.20 -5.05
N PHE A 272 -3.03 -6.80 -4.29
CA PHE A 272 -3.02 -5.62 -3.43
C PHE A 272 -1.90 -4.65 -3.82
N PHE A 273 -2.21 -3.36 -3.75
CA PHE A 273 -1.30 -2.28 -4.08
C PHE A 273 -1.43 -1.13 -3.09
N ASP A 274 -0.35 -0.41 -2.87
CA ASP A 274 -0.34 0.89 -2.20
C ASP A 274 0.70 1.80 -2.85
N CYS A 275 0.49 3.09 -2.80
CA CYS A 275 1.52 4.08 -3.11
C CYS A 275 1.13 5.46 -2.59
N VAL A 276 2.12 6.24 -2.19
CA VAL A 276 1.92 7.65 -1.82
C VAL A 276 1.78 8.58 -3.02
N LEU A 277 2.08 8.11 -4.24
CA LEU A 277 2.10 8.93 -5.46
C LEU A 277 0.78 9.68 -5.73
N PRO A 278 -0.41 9.07 -5.63
CA PRO A 278 -1.66 9.79 -5.89
C PRO A 278 -1.81 11.04 -5.02
N ALA A 279 -1.60 10.89 -3.71
CA ALA A 279 -1.69 12.00 -2.78
C ALA A 279 -0.52 12.98 -2.91
N ARG A 280 0.70 12.48 -3.12
CA ARG A 280 1.90 13.32 -3.32
C ARG A 280 1.74 14.18 -4.56
N ASN A 281 1.39 13.59 -5.70
CA ASN A 281 1.21 14.28 -6.97
C ASN A 281 0.06 15.30 -6.89
N GLY A 282 -1.09 14.91 -6.31
CA GLY A 282 -2.24 15.80 -6.14
C GLY A 282 -1.91 17.06 -5.34
N ARG A 283 -1.12 16.94 -4.27
CA ARG A 283 -0.67 18.11 -3.49
C ARG A 283 0.17 19.11 -4.28
N HIS A 284 0.76 18.70 -5.39
CA HIS A 284 1.58 19.52 -6.27
C HIS A 284 0.87 19.84 -7.61
N GLY A 285 -0.43 19.63 -7.69
CA GLY A 285 -1.22 19.93 -8.89
C GLY A 285 -1.02 18.97 -10.04
N ASN A 286 -0.32 17.84 -9.83
CA ASN A 286 -0.19 16.77 -10.81
C ASN A 286 -1.34 15.77 -10.63
N VAL A 287 -2.16 15.63 -11.65
CA VAL A 287 -3.37 14.79 -11.62
C VAL A 287 -3.35 13.74 -12.73
N TYR A 288 -3.99 12.60 -12.45
CA TYR A 288 -4.17 11.52 -13.41
C TYR A 288 -5.54 11.67 -14.08
N THR A 289 -5.59 11.47 -15.40
CA THR A 289 -6.85 11.55 -16.15
C THR A 289 -6.97 10.35 -17.09
N SER A 290 -8.16 10.17 -17.68
CA SER A 290 -8.40 9.16 -18.72
C SER A 290 -7.47 9.31 -19.92
N GLU A 291 -6.95 10.52 -20.16
CA GLU A 291 -6.04 10.83 -21.28
C GLU A 291 -4.56 10.97 -20.86
N GLY A 292 -4.20 10.63 -19.62
CA GLY A 292 -2.83 10.75 -19.09
C GLY A 292 -2.70 11.78 -17.98
N LYS A 293 -1.47 12.29 -17.76
CA LYS A 293 -1.16 13.17 -16.63
C LYS A 293 -1.27 14.64 -17.01
N LEU A 294 -1.85 15.45 -16.13
CA LEU A 294 -1.88 16.91 -16.26
C LEU A 294 -1.18 17.57 -15.06
N ASN A 295 -0.48 18.69 -15.35
CA ASN A 295 0.00 19.58 -14.28
C ASN A 295 -0.85 20.86 -14.31
N LEU A 296 -1.77 20.99 -13.35
CA LEU A 296 -2.71 22.11 -13.28
C LEU A 296 -2.05 23.47 -12.96
N MET A 297 -0.76 23.49 -12.60
CA MET A 297 0.00 24.71 -12.42
C MET A 297 0.33 25.41 -13.74
N ASN A 298 0.23 24.73 -14.88
CA ASN A 298 0.56 25.25 -16.19
C ASN A 298 -0.35 26.42 -16.60
N ALA A 299 0.22 27.44 -17.26
CA ALA A 299 -0.47 28.66 -17.66
C ALA A 299 -1.67 28.37 -18.62
N LYS A 300 -1.57 27.34 -19.44
CA LYS A 300 -2.63 26.97 -20.38
C LYS A 300 -4.00 26.68 -19.72
N PHE A 301 -4.02 26.40 -18.42
CA PHE A 301 -5.26 26.14 -17.65
C PHE A 301 -5.88 27.39 -17.01
N GLU A 302 -5.33 28.59 -17.28
CA GLU A 302 -5.78 29.83 -16.67
C GLU A 302 -7.23 30.18 -17.00
N LEU A 303 -7.67 29.89 -18.22
CA LEU A 303 -9.02 30.12 -18.71
C LEU A 303 -9.72 28.81 -19.10
N ASP A 304 -9.27 27.65 -18.55
CA ASP A 304 -9.83 26.36 -18.89
C ASP A 304 -11.03 26.04 -17.99
N GLU A 305 -12.22 26.11 -18.56
CA GLU A 305 -13.51 25.85 -17.89
C GLU A 305 -13.81 24.35 -17.69
N LYS A 306 -12.99 23.45 -18.27
CA LYS A 306 -13.19 22.02 -18.16
C LYS A 306 -12.90 21.52 -16.73
N PRO A 307 -13.54 20.40 -16.31
CA PRO A 307 -13.12 19.68 -15.09
C PRO A 307 -11.72 19.07 -15.27
N ILE A 308 -11.14 18.53 -14.20
CA ILE A 308 -9.84 17.82 -14.28
C ILE A 308 -9.90 16.74 -15.36
N ASP A 309 -10.98 15.95 -15.37
CA ASP A 309 -11.24 14.90 -16.35
C ASP A 309 -12.75 14.91 -16.67
N GLU A 310 -13.11 15.03 -17.96
CA GLU A 310 -14.50 15.12 -18.42
C GLU A 310 -15.29 13.82 -18.21
N THR A 311 -14.60 12.68 -18.08
CA THR A 311 -15.23 11.37 -17.83
C THR A 311 -15.35 11.04 -16.33
N CYS A 312 -14.67 11.79 -15.46
CA CYS A 312 -14.55 11.50 -14.05
C CYS A 312 -15.77 11.97 -13.25
N GLN A 313 -16.26 11.12 -12.35
CA GLN A 313 -17.42 11.38 -11.50
C GLN A 313 -17.04 11.76 -10.04
N CYS A 314 -15.77 12.09 -9.77
CA CYS A 314 -15.38 12.50 -8.42
C CYS A 314 -15.95 13.87 -8.06
N PRO A 315 -16.07 14.21 -6.75
CA PRO A 315 -16.60 15.51 -6.32
C PRO A 315 -15.84 16.71 -6.90
N ALA A 316 -14.51 16.59 -7.11
CA ALA A 316 -13.72 17.67 -7.70
C ALA A 316 -14.13 17.94 -9.16
N CYS A 317 -14.26 16.89 -9.99
CA CYS A 317 -14.64 17.03 -11.40
C CYS A 317 -16.11 17.47 -11.60
N LYS A 318 -17.01 17.10 -10.69
CA LYS A 318 -18.42 17.49 -10.77
C LYS A 318 -18.67 18.98 -10.54
N HIS A 319 -17.80 19.62 -9.77
CA HIS A 319 -18.11 20.95 -9.25
C HIS A 319 -17.08 22.03 -9.58
N TYR A 320 -15.87 21.67 -10.01
CA TYR A 320 -14.78 22.63 -10.15
C TYR A 320 -14.06 22.53 -11.50
N THR A 321 -13.65 23.70 -12.02
CA THR A 321 -12.90 23.81 -13.27
C THR A 321 -11.39 23.76 -13.03
N ARG A 322 -10.62 23.42 -14.06
CA ARG A 322 -9.15 23.49 -14.05
C ARG A 322 -8.65 24.89 -13.75
N SER A 323 -9.31 25.92 -14.30
CA SER A 323 -9.02 27.33 -14.05
C SER A 323 -9.12 27.68 -12.56
N TYR A 324 -10.23 27.30 -11.91
CA TYR A 324 -10.41 27.56 -10.49
C TYR A 324 -9.38 26.83 -9.63
N ILE A 325 -9.14 25.56 -9.88
CA ILE A 325 -8.14 24.78 -9.13
C ILE A 325 -6.74 25.38 -9.30
N ARG A 326 -6.37 25.79 -10.52
CA ARG A 326 -5.12 26.51 -10.77
C ARG A 326 -5.00 27.79 -9.97
N HIS A 327 -6.08 28.60 -9.96
CA HIS A 327 -6.16 29.81 -9.13
C HIS A 327 -5.87 29.52 -7.66
N LEU A 328 -6.52 28.51 -7.10
CA LEU A 328 -6.32 28.10 -5.70
C LEU A 328 -4.86 27.73 -5.41
N PHE A 329 -4.19 27.01 -6.30
CA PHE A 329 -2.76 26.74 -6.15
C PHE A 329 -1.90 27.99 -6.16
N LYS A 330 -2.20 28.95 -7.07
CA LYS A 330 -1.49 30.24 -7.13
C LYS A 330 -1.73 31.08 -5.90
N ALA A 331 -2.93 31.04 -5.35
CA ALA A 331 -3.32 31.69 -4.10
C ALA A 331 -2.81 30.95 -2.84
N LYS A 332 -2.20 29.76 -2.99
CA LYS A 332 -1.74 28.86 -1.90
C LYS A 332 -2.88 28.42 -0.97
N GLU A 333 -4.09 28.30 -1.51
CA GLU A 333 -5.25 27.78 -0.78
C GLU A 333 -5.16 26.26 -0.63
N MET A 334 -5.37 25.74 0.58
CA MET A 334 -5.30 24.30 0.87
C MET A 334 -6.35 23.49 0.11
N LEU A 335 -7.46 24.12 -0.28
CA LEU A 335 -8.52 23.48 -1.05
C LEU A 335 -8.00 22.93 -2.39
N ALA A 336 -7.03 23.58 -3.02
CA ALA A 336 -6.40 23.09 -4.24
C ALA A 336 -5.82 21.68 -4.07
N MET A 337 -5.05 21.50 -3.00
CA MET A 337 -4.44 20.19 -2.68
C MET A 337 -5.51 19.14 -2.41
N ARG A 338 -6.54 19.50 -1.62
CA ARG A 338 -7.64 18.57 -1.29
C ARG A 338 -8.36 18.08 -2.54
N LEU A 339 -8.74 18.99 -3.45
CA LEU A 339 -9.46 18.64 -4.68
C LEU A 339 -8.63 17.72 -5.59
N CYS A 340 -7.34 18.01 -5.78
CA CYS A 340 -6.47 17.19 -6.62
C CYS A 340 -6.15 15.84 -5.98
N VAL A 341 -5.95 15.78 -4.65
CA VAL A 341 -5.72 14.51 -3.95
C VAL A 341 -6.97 13.64 -4.02
N LEU A 342 -8.15 14.20 -3.73
CA LEU A 342 -9.41 13.48 -3.80
C LEU A 342 -9.66 12.91 -5.21
N HIS A 343 -9.41 13.71 -6.25
CA HIS A 343 -9.51 13.27 -7.64
C HIS A 343 -8.55 12.11 -7.93
N ASN A 344 -7.28 12.22 -7.57
CA ASN A 344 -6.30 11.17 -7.84
C ASN A 344 -6.64 9.86 -7.12
N LEU A 345 -7.10 9.92 -5.87
CA LEU A 345 -7.51 8.72 -5.13
C LEU A 345 -8.76 8.09 -5.75
N TYR A 346 -9.74 8.90 -6.18
CA TYR A 346 -10.89 8.41 -6.93
C TYR A 346 -10.46 7.72 -8.23
N PHE A 347 -9.53 8.32 -8.99
CA PHE A 347 -8.99 7.74 -10.22
C PHE A 347 -8.40 6.35 -9.98
N TYR A 348 -7.59 6.18 -8.94
CA TYR A 348 -7.00 4.88 -8.61
C TYR A 348 -8.06 3.85 -8.17
N ASN A 349 -9.00 4.24 -7.31
CA ASN A 349 -10.07 3.34 -6.88
C ASN A 349 -10.95 2.91 -8.07
N LYS A 350 -11.24 3.85 -8.99
CA LYS A 350 -12.02 3.57 -10.21
C LYS A 350 -11.26 2.68 -11.19
N LEU A 351 -9.96 2.91 -11.36
CA LEU A 351 -9.11 2.04 -12.18
C LEU A 351 -9.16 0.59 -11.66
N MET A 352 -9.08 0.38 -10.34
CA MET A 352 -9.18 -0.97 -9.78
C MET A 352 -10.55 -1.61 -10.01
N GLU A 353 -11.62 -0.82 -10.00
CA GLU A 353 -12.97 -1.31 -10.36
C GLU A 353 -13.04 -1.72 -11.84
N GLU A 354 -12.49 -0.92 -12.74
CA GLU A 354 -12.41 -1.22 -14.18
C GLU A 354 -11.57 -2.49 -14.44
N ILE A 355 -10.45 -2.65 -13.72
CA ILE A 355 -9.60 -3.85 -13.78
C ILE A 355 -10.42 -5.09 -13.37
N ARG A 356 -11.12 -5.04 -12.25
CA ARG A 356 -11.97 -6.17 -11.80
C ARG A 356 -13.04 -6.51 -12.83
N THR A 357 -13.69 -5.51 -13.40
CA THR A 357 -14.69 -5.68 -14.47
C THR A 357 -14.09 -6.34 -15.71
N ALA A 358 -12.89 -5.93 -16.10
CA ALA A 358 -12.20 -6.51 -17.25
C ALA A 358 -11.82 -7.97 -17.02
N ILE A 359 -11.34 -8.33 -15.82
CA ILE A 359 -11.05 -9.73 -15.46
C ILE A 359 -12.34 -10.56 -15.43
N ASP A 360 -13.41 -10.04 -14.81
CA ASP A 360 -14.72 -10.70 -14.78
C ASP A 360 -15.30 -10.91 -16.19
N GLY A 361 -15.04 -9.97 -17.12
CA GLY A 361 -15.42 -10.07 -18.51
C GLY A 361 -14.53 -10.98 -19.37
N GLY A 362 -13.29 -11.29 -18.93
CA GLY A 362 -12.33 -12.09 -19.71
C GLY A 362 -11.65 -11.32 -20.85
N TYR A 363 -11.48 -9.98 -20.70
CA TYR A 363 -10.85 -9.11 -21.68
C TYR A 363 -9.77 -8.21 -21.05
N TYR A 364 -9.13 -8.68 -19.97
CA TYR A 364 -8.15 -7.88 -19.22
C TYR A 364 -6.95 -7.46 -20.06
N LYS A 365 -6.46 -8.35 -20.93
CA LYS A 365 -5.32 -8.05 -21.81
C LYS A 365 -5.61 -6.87 -22.74
N GLU A 366 -6.75 -6.91 -23.42
CA GLU A 366 -7.20 -5.84 -24.34
C GLU A 366 -7.44 -4.53 -23.57
N PHE A 367 -8.02 -4.62 -22.37
CA PHE A 367 -8.21 -3.48 -21.49
C PHE A 367 -6.87 -2.83 -21.11
N LYS A 368 -5.88 -3.62 -20.68
CA LYS A 368 -4.53 -3.16 -20.34
C LYS A 368 -3.86 -2.46 -21.52
N GLU A 369 -3.83 -3.11 -22.67
CA GLU A 369 -3.21 -2.58 -23.89
C GLU A 369 -3.84 -1.24 -24.29
N LYS A 370 -5.16 -1.15 -24.28
CA LYS A 370 -5.90 0.08 -24.56
C LYS A 370 -5.52 1.21 -23.59
N LYS A 371 -5.54 0.97 -22.29
CA LYS A 371 -5.18 1.97 -21.26
C LYS A 371 -3.74 2.46 -21.42
N LEU A 372 -2.79 1.54 -21.61
CA LEU A 372 -1.39 1.91 -21.82
C LEU A 372 -1.20 2.73 -23.09
N GLN A 373 -1.97 2.47 -24.15
CA GLN A 373 -1.94 3.24 -25.38
C GLN A 373 -2.53 4.65 -25.20
N GLU A 374 -3.68 4.78 -24.53
CA GLU A 374 -4.32 6.06 -24.21
C GLU A 374 -3.38 6.98 -23.40
N TRP A 375 -2.58 6.44 -22.47
CA TRP A 375 -1.66 7.21 -21.65
C TRP A 375 -0.30 7.52 -22.28
N LYS A 376 0.09 6.82 -23.36
CA LYS A 376 1.34 7.07 -24.11
C LYS A 376 1.25 8.22 -25.11
N VAL A 377 0.07 8.64 -25.47
CA VAL A 377 -0.18 9.59 -26.59
C VAL A 377 0.10 11.05 -26.23
N LYS A 378 0.60 11.36 -25.00
CA LYS A 378 0.90 12.77 -24.62
C LYS A 378 2.27 12.96 -24.05
#